data_d93ed00d1bd1667d336ebf7a66cb7c3f
#
_entry.id   d93ed00d1bd1667d336ebf7a66cb7c3f
#
_cell.length_a   1.000
_cell.length_b   1.000
_cell.length_c   1.000
_cell.angle_alpha   90.00
_cell.angle_beta   90.00
_cell.angle_gamma   90.00
#
_symmetry.space_group_name_H-M   'P 1'
#
loop_
_entity.id
_entity.type
_entity.pdbx_description
1 polymer ?
#
loop_
_entity_poly.entity_id
_entity_poly.type
_entity_poly.pdbx_seq_one_letter_code
_entity_poly.pdbx_strand_id
1 'polypeptide(L)'
;RQTALRLAAGWEQDSLQRFARTHLAEVIEPIVYDEALDLFAHHRAEGRLLVLVSASPVEIVAPLAEHLGVDEFIATTPETDADGRYTGEVEFYAQGPGKADAIERLATNRDIDLDGSWAYSDSATDLPMLDAVGHPVAVNPDRELRRIAEVQGWLIREFENPVPLGDRVPIDRNWIVASALSLLVVVAFVTTVRRLGRRPS
;
A
#
# COMPACT_ATOMS: atom_id res chain seq x y z
N ARG A 1 5.95 14.15 -8.55
CA ARG A 1 6.37 12.91 -7.87
C ARG A 1 7.48 12.15 -8.61
N GLN A 2 7.51 12.11 -9.93
CA GLN A 2 8.67 11.62 -10.70
C GLN A 2 9.99 12.38 -10.38
N THR A 3 9.88 13.59 -9.85
CA THR A 3 11.04 14.42 -9.47
C THR A 3 11.83 13.83 -8.31
N ALA A 4 11.19 13.15 -7.37
CA ALA A 4 11.87 12.57 -6.20
C ALA A 4 12.76 11.38 -6.59
N LEU A 5 12.30 10.51 -7.50
CA LEU A 5 13.09 9.37 -8.00
C LEU A 5 14.28 9.84 -8.85
N ARG A 6 14.12 10.93 -9.60
CA ARG A 6 15.25 11.56 -10.33
C ARG A 6 16.32 12.11 -9.40
N LEU A 7 15.96 12.55 -8.19
CA LEU A 7 16.92 13.00 -7.18
C LEU A 7 17.70 11.82 -6.56
N ALA A 8 17.16 10.60 -6.63
CA ALA A 8 17.83 9.40 -6.16
C ALA A 8 18.76 8.77 -7.21
N ALA A 9 18.83 9.34 -8.43
CA ALA A 9 19.74 8.82 -9.47
C ALA A 9 21.18 8.71 -8.94
N GLY A 10 21.82 7.55 -9.18
CA GLY A 10 23.15 7.21 -8.70
C GLY A 10 23.22 6.68 -7.27
N TRP A 11 22.12 6.67 -6.51
CA TRP A 11 22.08 6.06 -5.17
C TRP A 11 22.04 4.54 -5.30
N GLU A 12 22.64 3.84 -4.34
CA GLU A 12 22.60 2.38 -4.26
C GLU A 12 21.24 1.92 -3.70
N GLN A 13 20.58 1.02 -4.41
CA GLN A 13 19.30 0.44 -4.00
C GLN A 13 19.37 -0.23 -2.62
N ASP A 14 20.45 -1.01 -2.38
CA ASP A 14 20.68 -1.68 -1.10
C ASP A 14 20.82 -0.70 0.07
N SER A 15 21.36 0.49 -0.16
CA SER A 15 21.48 1.52 0.87
C SER A 15 20.13 2.08 1.26
N LEU A 16 19.24 2.33 0.29
CA LEU A 16 17.87 2.76 0.56
C LEU A 16 17.07 1.67 1.26
N GLN A 17 17.23 0.41 0.84
CA GLN A 17 16.55 -0.71 1.47
C GLN A 17 16.97 -0.92 2.93
N ARG A 18 18.27 -0.84 3.22
CA ARG A 18 18.79 -0.89 4.60
C ARG A 18 18.26 0.27 5.43
N PHE A 19 18.28 1.49 4.89
CA PHE A 19 17.72 2.66 5.55
C PHE A 19 16.24 2.47 5.88
N ALA A 20 15.45 2.03 4.90
CA ALA A 20 14.02 1.78 5.09
C ALA A 20 13.77 0.74 6.20
N ARG A 21 14.49 -0.38 6.20
CA ARG A 21 14.38 -1.43 7.25
C ARG A 21 14.75 -0.91 8.64
N THR A 22 15.78 -0.06 8.74
CA THR A 22 16.25 0.47 10.04
C THR A 22 15.30 1.50 10.62
N HIS A 23 14.65 2.32 9.77
CA HIS A 23 13.82 3.44 10.20
C HIS A 23 12.33 3.22 9.94
N LEU A 24 11.95 1.97 9.62
CA LEU A 24 10.57 1.61 9.25
C LEU A 24 9.54 2.10 10.27
N ALA A 25 9.82 1.86 11.55
CA ALA A 25 8.92 2.27 12.63
C ALA A 25 8.74 3.78 12.69
N GLU A 26 9.82 4.57 12.62
CA GLU A 26 9.77 6.04 12.70
C GLU A 26 9.00 6.66 11.53
N VAL A 27 9.10 6.04 10.33
CA VAL A 27 8.44 6.53 9.11
C VAL A 27 6.96 6.12 9.07
N ILE A 28 6.59 5.03 9.70
CA ILE A 28 5.28 4.38 9.56
C ILE A 28 4.37 4.62 10.77
N GLU A 29 4.94 4.90 11.96
CA GLU A 29 4.16 5.16 13.18
C GLU A 29 2.96 6.11 13.01
N PRO A 30 3.05 7.20 12.24
CA PRO A 30 1.91 8.11 12.11
C PRO A 30 0.85 7.65 11.10
N ILE A 31 1.01 6.49 10.44
CA ILE A 31 0.23 6.14 9.24
C ILE A 31 -0.64 4.90 9.44
N VAL A 32 -0.33 4.06 10.43
CA VAL A 32 -1.09 2.85 10.72
C VAL A 32 -2.13 3.14 11.79
N TYR A 33 -3.36 2.74 11.54
CA TYR A 33 -4.47 2.87 12.47
C TYR A 33 -4.84 1.52 13.07
N ASP A 34 -5.25 1.48 14.35
CA ASP A 34 -5.74 0.26 15.01
C ASP A 34 -6.91 -0.35 14.21
N GLU A 35 -7.80 0.49 13.71
CA GLU A 35 -8.94 0.07 12.90
C GLU A 35 -8.51 -0.64 11.60
N ALA A 36 -7.36 -0.26 11.01
CA ALA A 36 -6.82 -0.96 9.85
C ALA A 36 -6.31 -2.35 10.24
N LEU A 37 -5.64 -2.49 11.39
CA LEU A 37 -5.17 -3.79 11.89
C LEU A 37 -6.33 -4.72 12.22
N ASP A 38 -7.41 -4.20 12.81
CA ASP A 38 -8.65 -4.95 13.07
C ASP A 38 -9.29 -5.44 11.77
N LEU A 39 -9.29 -4.61 10.70
CA LEU A 39 -9.75 -5.03 9.39
C LEU A 39 -8.88 -6.14 8.79
N PHE A 40 -7.55 -6.05 8.94
CA PHE A 40 -6.65 -7.12 8.50
C PHE A 40 -6.96 -8.44 9.23
N ALA A 41 -7.14 -8.38 10.55
CA ALA A 41 -7.49 -9.55 11.34
C ALA A 41 -8.83 -10.15 10.91
N HIS A 42 -9.84 -9.30 10.68
CA HIS A 42 -11.16 -9.72 10.20
C HIS A 42 -11.07 -10.42 8.83
N HIS A 43 -10.42 -9.79 7.85
CA HIS A 43 -10.29 -10.35 6.51
C HIS A 43 -9.51 -11.67 6.49
N ARG A 44 -8.45 -11.77 7.34
CA ARG A 44 -7.72 -13.05 7.50
C ARG A 44 -8.59 -14.14 8.10
N ALA A 45 -9.40 -13.82 9.10
CA ALA A 45 -10.29 -14.79 9.73
C ALA A 45 -11.31 -15.36 8.73
N GLU A 46 -11.66 -14.59 7.70
CA GLU A 46 -12.51 -15.03 6.59
C GLU A 46 -11.73 -15.67 5.43
N GLY A 47 -10.44 -15.92 5.59
CA GLY A 47 -9.61 -16.58 4.59
C GLY A 47 -9.29 -15.73 3.35
N ARG A 48 -9.41 -14.41 3.45
CA ARG A 48 -9.10 -13.48 2.37
C ARG A 48 -7.61 -13.18 2.32
N LEU A 49 -7.09 -13.00 1.11
CA LEU A 49 -5.73 -12.56 0.86
C LEU A 49 -5.64 -11.05 1.06
N LEU A 50 -4.61 -10.59 1.78
CA LEU A 50 -4.33 -9.18 2.03
C LEU A 50 -3.25 -8.67 1.08
N VAL A 51 -3.55 -7.60 0.36
CA VAL A 51 -2.64 -6.97 -0.60
C VAL A 51 -2.39 -5.51 -0.21
N LEU A 52 -1.14 -5.16 0.06
CA LEU A 52 -0.74 -3.77 0.29
C LEU A 52 -0.46 -3.09 -1.05
N VAL A 53 -1.12 -1.96 -1.33
CA VAL A 53 -0.95 -1.24 -2.60
C VAL A 53 -0.48 0.19 -2.34
N SER A 54 0.71 0.55 -2.81
CA SER A 54 1.31 1.86 -2.55
C SER A 54 2.04 2.43 -3.76
N ALA A 55 1.95 3.75 -3.95
CA ALA A 55 2.76 4.47 -4.94
C ALA A 55 4.22 4.69 -4.50
N SER A 56 4.56 4.32 -3.27
CA SER A 56 5.93 4.40 -2.75
C SER A 56 6.84 3.36 -3.38
N PRO A 57 8.18 3.58 -3.37
CA PRO A 57 9.14 2.61 -3.87
C PRO A 57 9.08 1.25 -3.14
N VAL A 58 9.39 0.19 -3.87
CA VAL A 58 9.40 -1.19 -3.36
C VAL A 58 10.28 -1.35 -2.12
N GLU A 59 11.39 -0.61 -2.03
CA GLU A 59 12.34 -0.63 -0.91
C GLU A 59 11.70 -0.20 0.42
N ILE A 60 10.63 0.59 0.35
CA ILE A 60 9.85 1.04 1.52
C ILE A 60 8.65 0.11 1.75
N VAL A 61 7.96 -0.26 0.67
CA VAL A 61 6.70 -1.01 0.76
C VAL A 61 6.96 -2.47 1.16
N ALA A 62 8.02 -3.10 0.66
CA ALA A 62 8.31 -4.50 0.97
C ALA A 62 8.58 -4.74 2.48
N PRO A 63 9.44 -3.96 3.17
CA PRO A 63 9.60 -4.09 4.62
C PRO A 63 8.31 -3.79 5.40
N LEU A 64 7.49 -2.84 4.92
CA LEU A 64 6.20 -2.55 5.54
C LEU A 64 5.23 -3.72 5.40
N ALA A 65 5.13 -4.30 4.21
CA ALA A 65 4.29 -5.46 3.94
C ALA A 65 4.68 -6.65 4.84
N GLU A 66 5.99 -6.90 5.00
CA GLU A 66 6.53 -7.90 5.92
C GLU A 66 6.14 -7.61 7.37
N HIS A 67 6.30 -6.35 7.81
CA HIS A 67 5.95 -5.93 9.18
C HIS A 67 4.45 -6.08 9.48
N LEU A 68 3.58 -5.67 8.55
CA LEU A 68 2.12 -5.81 8.66
C LEU A 68 1.66 -7.26 8.43
N GLY A 69 2.55 -8.13 7.96
CA GLY A 69 2.26 -9.51 7.66
C GLY A 69 1.22 -9.67 6.55
N VAL A 70 1.14 -8.76 5.59
CA VAL A 70 0.26 -8.93 4.42
C VAL A 70 0.83 -9.96 3.46
N ASP A 71 -0.04 -10.57 2.66
CA ASP A 71 0.33 -11.72 1.83
C ASP A 71 1.05 -11.32 0.55
N GLU A 72 0.68 -10.17 -0.02
CA GLU A 72 1.21 -9.62 -1.28
C GLU A 72 1.32 -8.11 -1.19
N PHE A 73 2.13 -7.51 -2.05
CA PHE A 73 2.16 -6.05 -2.20
C PHE A 73 2.35 -5.61 -3.66
N ILE A 74 1.88 -4.40 -3.96
CA ILE A 74 2.06 -3.70 -5.22
C ILE A 74 2.69 -2.35 -4.90
N ALA A 75 3.88 -2.09 -5.46
CA ALA A 75 4.67 -0.90 -5.19
C ALA A 75 5.30 -0.34 -6.47
N THR A 76 5.71 0.91 -6.45
CA THR A 76 6.50 1.47 -7.54
C THR A 76 7.87 0.80 -7.58
N THR A 77 8.29 0.33 -8.76
CA THR A 77 9.60 -0.27 -8.99
C THR A 77 10.49 0.73 -9.73
N PRO A 78 11.45 1.34 -9.05
CA PRO A 78 12.46 2.17 -9.73
C PRO A 78 13.36 1.31 -10.62
N GLU A 79 13.85 1.89 -11.72
CA GLU A 79 14.83 1.23 -12.57
C GLU A 79 16.23 1.34 -11.97
N THR A 80 17.00 0.25 -12.03
CA THR A 80 18.40 0.20 -11.61
C THR A 80 19.32 -0.20 -12.75
N ASP A 81 20.56 0.30 -12.73
CA ASP A 81 21.61 -0.11 -13.65
C ASP A 81 22.27 -1.45 -13.23
N ALA A 82 23.26 -1.89 -14.02
CA ALA A 82 23.97 -3.14 -13.77
C ALA A 82 24.76 -3.16 -12.44
N ASP A 83 25.04 -1.99 -11.85
CA ASP A 83 25.73 -1.84 -10.58
C ASP A 83 24.76 -1.70 -9.39
N GLY A 84 23.43 -1.85 -9.62
CA GLY A 84 22.39 -1.72 -8.60
C GLY A 84 22.16 -0.28 -8.15
N ARG A 85 22.43 0.71 -9.01
CA ARG A 85 22.17 2.12 -8.75
C ARG A 85 20.95 2.58 -9.50
N TYR A 86 20.15 3.44 -8.88
CA TYR A 86 18.97 4.01 -9.53
C TYR A 86 19.37 4.84 -10.75
N THR A 87 18.70 4.60 -11.89
CA THR A 87 18.86 5.40 -13.10
C THR A 87 18.10 6.73 -13.02
N GLY A 88 17.12 6.83 -12.11
CA GLY A 88 16.17 7.95 -12.01
C GLY A 88 14.90 7.75 -12.83
N GLU A 89 14.82 6.65 -13.57
CA GLU A 89 13.63 6.20 -14.30
C GLU A 89 12.84 5.16 -13.47
N VAL A 90 11.68 4.75 -13.98
CA VAL A 90 10.74 3.85 -13.28
C VAL A 90 10.37 2.71 -14.21
N GLU A 91 10.59 1.49 -13.77
CA GLU A 91 10.17 0.29 -14.48
C GLU A 91 8.63 0.10 -14.38
N PHE A 92 8.09 0.26 -13.17
CA PHE A 92 6.65 0.19 -12.91
C PHE A 92 6.21 1.27 -11.93
N TYR A 93 5.14 2.00 -12.27
CA TYR A 93 4.58 3.09 -11.44
C TYR A 93 3.22 2.71 -10.86
N ALA A 94 3.17 2.40 -9.58
CA ALA A 94 1.97 1.98 -8.85
C ALA A 94 1.08 3.19 -8.46
N GLN A 95 0.61 3.97 -9.44
CA GLN A 95 -0.29 5.10 -9.21
C GLN A 95 -1.41 5.14 -10.26
N GLY A 96 -2.60 5.55 -9.82
CA GLY A 96 -3.77 5.69 -10.69
C GLY A 96 -4.08 4.38 -11.45
N PRO A 97 -4.17 4.41 -12.79
CA PRO A 97 -4.44 3.23 -13.61
C PRO A 97 -3.44 2.09 -13.38
N GLY A 98 -2.17 2.39 -13.11
CA GLY A 98 -1.14 1.39 -12.84
C GLY A 98 -1.45 0.50 -11.63
N LYS A 99 -2.15 1.02 -10.60
CA LYS A 99 -2.62 0.21 -9.47
C LYS A 99 -3.70 -0.78 -9.92
N ALA A 100 -4.70 -0.31 -10.67
CA ALA A 100 -5.78 -1.16 -11.17
C ALA A 100 -5.24 -2.28 -12.08
N ASP A 101 -4.40 -1.94 -13.05
CA ASP A 101 -3.77 -2.92 -13.95
C ASP A 101 -2.97 -3.98 -13.18
N ALA A 102 -2.26 -3.58 -12.12
CA ALA A 102 -1.49 -4.52 -11.29
C ALA A 102 -2.40 -5.43 -10.47
N ILE A 103 -3.50 -4.91 -9.92
CA ILE A 103 -4.50 -5.70 -9.19
C ILE A 103 -5.19 -6.70 -10.11
N GLU A 104 -5.58 -6.30 -11.32
CA GLU A 104 -6.18 -7.19 -12.30
C GLU A 104 -5.24 -8.33 -12.72
N ARG A 105 -3.95 -8.01 -12.93
CA ARG A 105 -2.92 -9.03 -13.19
C ARG A 105 -2.74 -9.98 -12.01
N LEU A 106 -2.68 -9.46 -10.78
CA LEU A 106 -2.61 -10.28 -9.57
C LEU A 106 -3.84 -11.17 -9.44
N ALA A 107 -5.03 -10.62 -9.68
CA ALA A 107 -6.29 -11.35 -9.63
C ALA A 107 -6.31 -12.50 -10.65
N THR A 108 -5.86 -12.25 -11.89
CA THR A 108 -5.75 -13.27 -12.91
C THR A 108 -4.76 -14.37 -12.52
N ASN A 109 -3.59 -14.01 -12.00
CA ASN A 109 -2.53 -14.96 -11.66
C ASN A 109 -2.85 -15.82 -10.42
N ARG A 110 -3.66 -15.30 -9.51
CA ARG A 110 -4.01 -15.96 -8.24
C ARG A 110 -5.44 -16.51 -8.21
N ASP A 111 -6.18 -16.41 -9.31
CA ASP A 111 -7.60 -16.78 -9.41
C ASP A 111 -8.46 -16.08 -8.34
N ILE A 112 -8.32 -14.75 -8.26
CA ILE A 112 -9.02 -13.90 -7.30
C ILE A 112 -10.31 -13.38 -7.92
N ASP A 113 -11.38 -13.38 -7.13
CA ASP A 113 -12.65 -12.78 -7.46
C ASP A 113 -12.67 -11.31 -7.05
N LEU A 114 -12.52 -10.39 -8.02
CA LEU A 114 -12.55 -8.95 -7.76
C LEU A 114 -13.94 -8.45 -7.36
N ASP A 115 -15.02 -9.04 -7.88
CA ASP A 115 -16.40 -8.67 -7.49
C ASP A 115 -16.68 -9.00 -6.02
N GLY A 116 -16.03 -10.06 -5.49
CA GLY A 116 -16.08 -10.43 -4.08
C GLY A 116 -14.99 -9.77 -3.22
N SER A 117 -14.20 -8.85 -3.78
CA SER A 117 -13.05 -8.23 -3.10
C SER A 117 -13.36 -6.84 -2.55
N TRP A 118 -12.60 -6.43 -1.53
CA TRP A 118 -12.67 -5.10 -0.91
C TRP A 118 -11.41 -4.31 -1.25
N ALA A 119 -11.58 -3.01 -1.54
CA ALA A 119 -10.48 -2.06 -1.64
C ALA A 119 -10.73 -0.86 -0.72
N TYR A 120 -9.67 -0.40 -0.05
CA TYR A 120 -9.70 0.69 0.92
C TYR A 120 -8.70 1.76 0.49
N SER A 121 -9.12 3.03 0.46
CA SER A 121 -8.23 4.16 0.15
C SER A 121 -8.77 5.46 0.73
N ASP A 122 -7.87 6.43 0.91
CA ASP A 122 -8.16 7.79 1.35
C ASP A 122 -8.10 8.82 0.21
N SER A 123 -7.67 8.43 -0.99
CA SER A 123 -7.38 9.35 -2.09
C SER A 123 -8.16 9.08 -3.36
N ALA A 124 -8.68 10.15 -3.98
CA ALA A 124 -9.30 10.08 -5.30
C ALA A 124 -8.35 9.63 -6.41
N THR A 125 -7.02 9.67 -6.20
CA THR A 125 -6.05 9.11 -7.17
C THR A 125 -6.16 7.59 -7.30
N ASP A 126 -6.82 6.92 -6.34
CA ASP A 126 -7.00 5.47 -6.31
C ASP A 126 -8.37 5.02 -6.84
N LEU A 127 -9.15 5.94 -7.44
CA LEU A 127 -10.43 5.62 -8.08
C LEU A 127 -10.36 4.41 -9.02
N PRO A 128 -9.35 4.29 -9.92
CA PRO A 128 -9.27 3.12 -10.79
C PRO A 128 -9.16 1.79 -10.02
N MET A 129 -8.50 1.79 -8.86
CA MET A 129 -8.40 0.62 -7.97
C MET A 129 -9.73 0.35 -7.25
N LEU A 130 -10.39 1.39 -6.75
CA LEU A 130 -11.68 1.26 -6.05
C LEU A 130 -12.78 0.79 -6.99
N ASP A 131 -12.78 1.27 -8.25
CA ASP A 131 -13.73 0.84 -9.28
C ASP A 131 -13.50 -0.60 -9.78
N ALA A 132 -12.30 -1.15 -9.57
CA ALA A 132 -11.96 -2.50 -10.01
C ALA A 132 -12.52 -3.62 -9.09
N VAL A 133 -13.09 -3.28 -7.93
CA VAL A 133 -13.57 -4.26 -6.94
C VAL A 133 -15.05 -4.09 -6.65
N GLY A 134 -15.68 -5.17 -6.16
CA GLY A 134 -17.10 -5.12 -5.81
C GLY A 134 -17.42 -4.37 -4.52
N HIS A 135 -16.44 -4.18 -3.63
CA HIS A 135 -16.65 -3.53 -2.33
C HIS A 135 -15.63 -2.40 -2.08
N PRO A 136 -15.76 -1.25 -2.77
CA PRO A 136 -14.94 -0.07 -2.50
C PRO A 136 -15.31 0.58 -1.17
N VAL A 137 -14.30 0.97 -0.40
CA VAL A 137 -14.44 1.65 0.89
C VAL A 137 -13.52 2.88 0.94
N ALA A 138 -14.10 4.04 1.18
CA ALA A 138 -13.36 5.28 1.40
C ALA A 138 -13.00 5.42 2.89
N VAL A 139 -11.70 5.50 3.22
CA VAL A 139 -11.21 5.64 4.59
C VAL A 139 -10.56 7.00 4.76
N ASN A 140 -11.01 7.81 5.73
CA ASN A 140 -10.53 9.17 5.94
C ASN A 140 -10.37 9.95 4.61
N PRO A 141 -11.38 9.90 3.70
CA PRO A 141 -11.20 10.28 2.30
C PRO A 141 -10.87 11.76 2.15
N ASP A 142 -10.04 12.07 1.15
CA ASP A 142 -9.88 13.43 0.67
C ASP A 142 -11.24 14.00 0.18
N ARG A 143 -11.30 15.31 -0.03
CA ARG A 143 -12.56 15.98 -0.39
C ARG A 143 -13.18 15.43 -1.68
N GLU A 144 -12.34 15.07 -2.65
CA GLU A 144 -12.82 14.56 -3.94
C GLU A 144 -13.33 13.13 -3.81
N LEU A 145 -12.59 12.24 -3.15
CA LEU A 145 -13.01 10.87 -2.90
C LEU A 145 -14.28 10.82 -2.05
N ARG A 146 -14.40 11.68 -1.02
CA ARG A 146 -15.61 11.76 -0.20
C ARG A 146 -16.85 12.06 -1.05
N ARG A 147 -16.75 13.09 -1.91
CA ARG A 147 -17.85 13.45 -2.81
C ARG A 147 -18.24 12.29 -3.74
N ILE A 148 -17.25 11.58 -4.27
CA ILE A 148 -17.50 10.44 -5.17
C ILE A 148 -18.14 9.28 -4.38
N ALA A 149 -17.62 8.94 -3.23
CA ALA A 149 -18.15 7.88 -2.37
C ALA A 149 -19.61 8.14 -2.00
N GLU A 150 -19.97 9.39 -1.64
CA GLU A 150 -21.35 9.79 -1.35
C GLU A 150 -22.26 9.61 -2.57
N VAL A 151 -21.81 10.02 -3.77
CA VAL A 151 -22.60 9.87 -5.00
C VAL A 151 -22.78 8.40 -5.40
N GLN A 152 -21.72 7.60 -5.25
CA GLN A 152 -21.72 6.17 -5.59
C GLN A 152 -22.36 5.28 -4.52
N GLY A 153 -22.65 5.82 -3.34
CA GLY A 153 -23.16 5.06 -2.21
C GLY A 153 -22.12 4.12 -1.59
N TRP A 154 -20.83 4.43 -1.72
CA TRP A 154 -19.73 3.65 -1.12
C TRP A 154 -19.71 3.83 0.38
N LEU A 155 -19.21 2.80 1.08
CA LEU A 155 -18.97 2.89 2.52
C LEU A 155 -17.85 3.91 2.79
N ILE A 156 -18.11 4.85 3.71
CA ILE A 156 -17.12 5.77 4.25
C ILE A 156 -16.81 5.36 5.68
N ARG A 157 -15.53 5.23 6.01
CA ARG A 157 -15.05 4.95 7.38
C ARG A 157 -14.11 6.06 7.83
N GLU A 158 -14.23 6.43 9.09
CA GLU A 158 -13.29 7.33 9.76
C GLU A 158 -12.44 6.49 10.72
N PHE A 159 -11.12 6.55 10.57
CA PHE A 159 -10.15 5.95 11.48
C PHE A 159 -9.57 7.07 12.34
N GLU A 160 -9.55 6.88 13.64
CA GLU A 160 -9.19 7.92 14.61
C GLU A 160 -8.01 7.53 15.51
N ASN A 161 -7.65 6.24 15.55
CA ASN A 161 -6.67 5.71 16.50
C ASN A 161 -5.35 5.33 15.81
N PRO A 162 -4.43 6.28 15.54
CA PRO A 162 -3.10 5.95 15.02
C PRO A 162 -2.34 5.12 16.06
N VAL A 163 -1.73 4.03 15.61
CA VAL A 163 -0.95 3.12 16.47
C VAL A 163 0.46 3.62 16.62
N PRO A 164 0.95 3.91 17.84
CA PRO A 164 2.37 4.07 18.08
C PRO A 164 3.06 2.70 17.96
N LEU A 165 3.79 2.48 16.88
CA LEU A 165 4.55 1.24 16.67
C LEU A 165 5.65 1.02 17.72
N GLY A 166 6.11 2.09 18.37
CA GLY A 166 7.13 2.05 19.43
C GLY A 166 6.76 1.22 20.66
N ASP A 167 5.48 0.97 20.89
CA ASP A 167 5.01 0.12 22.01
C ASP A 167 5.12 -1.38 21.68
N ARG A 168 5.36 -1.75 20.43
CA ARG A 168 5.45 -3.14 19.96
C ARG A 168 6.85 -3.57 19.50
N VAL A 169 7.79 -2.61 19.36
CA VAL A 169 9.19 -2.87 18.98
C VAL A 169 10.11 -1.99 19.85
N PRO A 170 11.11 -2.54 20.58
CA PRO A 170 12.05 -1.73 21.34
C PRO A 170 12.96 -0.96 20.38
N ILE A 171 12.77 0.35 20.26
CA ILE A 171 13.56 1.25 19.43
C ILE A 171 14.42 2.14 20.31
N ASP A 172 15.73 2.21 20.00
CA ASP A 172 16.68 3.10 20.65
C ASP A 172 16.39 4.56 20.24
N ARG A 173 16.03 5.41 21.23
CA ARG A 173 15.42 6.74 21.10
C ARG A 173 16.41 7.87 20.71
N ASN A 174 17.61 7.61 20.23
CA ASN A 174 18.67 8.63 20.10
C ASN A 174 18.78 9.34 18.74
N TRP A 175 17.84 9.19 17.81
CA TRP A 175 17.92 9.80 16.47
C TRP A 175 16.72 10.70 16.10
N ILE A 176 16.28 11.55 17.03
CA ILE A 176 15.31 12.60 16.67
C ILE A 176 16.06 13.84 16.23
N VAL A 177 16.55 13.91 15.00
CA VAL A 177 16.73 15.18 14.25
C VAL A 177 16.91 14.89 12.75
N ALA A 178 16.04 15.54 11.96
CA ALA A 178 16.17 15.81 10.52
C ALA A 178 15.71 14.72 9.54
N SER A 179 14.42 14.72 9.26
CA SER A 179 13.97 14.91 7.86
C SER A 179 12.44 15.05 7.82
N ALA A 180 11.98 16.30 7.84
CA ALA A 180 10.64 16.68 7.41
C ALA A 180 10.55 16.50 5.87
N LEU A 181 10.48 15.26 5.41
CA LEU A 181 9.95 14.89 4.11
C LEU A 181 8.63 14.21 4.41
N SER A 182 7.54 14.98 4.21
CA SER A 182 6.18 14.46 4.24
C SER A 182 6.03 13.39 3.15
N LEU A 183 6.47 12.18 3.46
CA LEU A 183 6.13 10.99 2.69
C LEU A 183 4.72 10.59 3.15
N LEU A 184 3.70 11.18 2.55
CA LEU A 184 2.35 10.67 2.64
C LEU A 184 2.34 9.31 1.95
N VAL A 185 2.62 8.26 2.71
CA VAL A 185 2.43 6.88 2.25
C VAL A 185 0.94 6.61 2.34
N VAL A 186 0.24 6.87 1.25
CA VAL A 186 -1.16 6.43 1.09
C VAL A 186 -1.13 4.92 0.99
N VAL A 187 -1.51 4.25 2.06
CA VAL A 187 -1.64 2.80 2.12
C VAL A 187 -3.06 2.45 1.70
N ALA A 188 -3.21 2.02 0.46
CA ALA A 188 -4.41 1.34 0.02
C ALA A 188 -4.20 -0.18 0.20
N PHE A 189 -5.21 -0.91 0.59
CA PHE A 189 -5.14 -2.36 0.62
C PHE A 189 -6.38 -2.99 -0.02
N VAL A 190 -6.16 -4.15 -0.63
CA VAL A 190 -7.19 -4.95 -1.26
C VAL A 190 -7.26 -6.29 -0.55
N THR A 191 -8.47 -6.72 -0.21
CA THR A 191 -8.69 -8.05 0.38
C THR A 191 -9.50 -8.88 -0.60
N THR A 192 -9.11 -10.12 -0.82
CA THR A 192 -9.60 -10.88 -1.96
C THR A 192 -10.10 -12.26 -1.57
N VAL A 193 -11.13 -12.73 -2.27
CA VAL A 193 -11.66 -14.10 -2.16
C VAL A 193 -11.13 -14.91 -3.35
N ARG A 194 -10.54 -16.09 -3.11
CA ARG A 194 -10.22 -17.03 -4.18
C ARG A 194 -11.51 -17.60 -4.76
N ARG A 195 -11.62 -17.64 -6.09
CA ARG A 195 -12.70 -18.35 -6.76
C ARG A 195 -12.61 -19.83 -6.36
N LEU A 196 -13.61 -20.32 -5.64
CA LEU A 196 -13.76 -21.76 -5.41
C LEU A 196 -13.98 -22.41 -6.78
N GLY A 197 -13.00 -23.19 -7.22
CA GLY A 197 -13.03 -23.84 -8.51
C GLY A 197 -14.36 -24.58 -8.72
N ARG A 198 -15.14 -24.14 -9.72
CA ARG A 198 -16.18 -24.98 -10.29
C ARG A 198 -15.46 -26.20 -10.86
N ARG A 199 -15.54 -27.35 -10.21
CA ARG A 199 -15.23 -28.62 -10.86
C ARG A 199 -16.17 -28.74 -12.04
N PRO A 200 -15.65 -28.91 -13.29
CA PRO A 200 -16.52 -29.29 -14.40
C PRO A 200 -17.09 -30.66 -14.10
N SER A 201 -18.40 -30.73 -14.14
CA SER A 201 -19.18 -32.00 -14.16
C SER A 201 -19.00 -32.68 -15.49
#